data_5caac8a90d0011baaa9c07dbd44cc302
#
_entry.id   5caac8a90d0011baaa9c07dbd44cc302
#
_cell.length_a   1.000
_cell.length_b   1.000
_cell.length_c   1.000
_cell.angle_alpha   90.00
_cell.angle_beta   90.00
_cell.angle_gamma   90.00
#
_symmetry.space_group_name_H-M   'P 1'
#
loop_
_entity.id
_entity.type
_entity.pdbx_description
1 polymer ?
#
loop_
_entity_poly.entity_id
_entity_poly.type
_entity_poly.pdbx_seq_one_letter_code
_entity_poly.pdbx_strand_id
1 'polypeptide(L)'
;MRTCVIIPTYNEARAIAGLVKEIKRQDLDVLVVDDGSGDNTAQIAKDSGAIVLRNEINQGKGASLIKGFNYALSRDYDAVITMDGDGQHLPEDIPYFIRLAAYSDGAIFIGNRMQSTKNIPLVRFLTNKFMSWLISGIAKQKIPDTQCGFRLIKKEALKKVPLATSKYETESEILIRGSRLGFKIESVPIKTIYMGEKSQINPFIDTLRFFRFLIRELWTTKY
;
A
#
# COMPACT_ATOMS: atom_id res chain seq x y z
N MET A 1 5.79 15.62 -11.45
CA MET A 1 6.22 14.61 -10.45
C MET A 1 6.22 13.27 -11.13
N ARG A 2 7.40 12.69 -11.33
CA ARG A 2 7.56 11.37 -11.97
C ARG A 2 7.18 10.29 -10.96
N THR A 3 6.11 9.55 -11.25
CA THR A 3 5.50 8.59 -10.31
C THR A 3 5.49 7.19 -10.88
N CYS A 4 5.82 6.19 -10.04
CA CYS A 4 5.72 4.76 -10.37
C CYS A 4 4.61 4.12 -9.55
N VAL A 5 3.75 3.33 -10.19
CA VAL A 5 2.74 2.53 -9.48
C VAL A 5 3.32 1.16 -9.18
N ILE A 6 3.37 0.80 -7.90
CA ILE A 6 3.90 -0.48 -7.39
C ILE A 6 2.73 -1.37 -6.98
N ILE A 7 2.66 -2.55 -7.55
CA ILE A 7 1.60 -3.52 -7.31
C ILE A 7 2.24 -4.81 -6.78
N PRO A 8 2.26 -5.04 -5.45
CA PRO A 8 2.61 -6.35 -4.91
C PRO A 8 1.51 -7.35 -5.25
N THR A 9 1.89 -8.52 -5.79
CA THR A 9 0.94 -9.54 -6.25
C THR A 9 1.33 -10.93 -5.78
N TYR A 10 0.31 -11.76 -5.51
CA TYR A 10 0.46 -13.18 -5.27
C TYR A 10 -0.80 -13.92 -5.74
N ASN A 11 -0.71 -14.65 -6.87
CA ASN A 11 -1.82 -15.37 -7.51
C ASN A 11 -3.00 -14.45 -7.92
N GLU A 12 -2.68 -13.36 -8.63
CA GLU A 12 -3.65 -12.35 -9.10
C GLU A 12 -3.83 -12.35 -10.63
N ALA A 13 -3.64 -13.49 -11.29
CA ALA A 13 -3.71 -13.63 -12.76
C ALA A 13 -5.03 -13.11 -13.37
N ARG A 14 -6.12 -13.11 -12.59
CA ARG A 14 -7.44 -12.66 -13.06
C ARG A 14 -7.56 -11.14 -13.18
N ALA A 15 -6.98 -10.40 -12.25
CA ALA A 15 -7.16 -8.95 -12.13
C ALA A 15 -6.01 -8.16 -12.76
N ILE A 16 -4.80 -8.69 -12.72
CA ILE A 16 -3.57 -7.93 -12.99
C ILE A 16 -3.51 -7.33 -14.40
N ALA A 17 -4.02 -8.01 -15.43
CA ALA A 17 -3.98 -7.49 -16.80
C ALA A 17 -4.80 -6.22 -16.97
N GLY A 18 -6.03 -6.21 -16.44
CA GLY A 18 -6.92 -5.04 -16.47
C GLY A 18 -6.31 -3.87 -15.73
N LEU A 19 -5.85 -4.13 -14.51
CA LEU A 19 -5.26 -3.14 -13.63
C LEU A 19 -4.03 -2.46 -14.28
N VAL A 20 -3.09 -3.23 -14.81
CA VAL A 20 -1.90 -2.71 -15.50
C VAL A 20 -2.29 -1.85 -16.70
N LYS A 21 -3.20 -2.34 -17.56
CA LYS A 21 -3.62 -1.61 -18.76
C LYS A 21 -4.29 -0.28 -18.44
N GLU A 22 -5.15 -0.23 -17.41
CA GLU A 22 -5.82 1.00 -16.99
C GLU A 22 -4.84 2.04 -16.43
N ILE A 23 -3.85 1.60 -15.64
CA ILE A 23 -2.81 2.49 -15.14
C ILE A 23 -1.91 3.00 -16.27
N LYS A 24 -1.52 2.12 -17.20
CA LYS A 24 -0.71 2.51 -18.38
C LYS A 24 -1.38 3.54 -19.29
N ARG A 25 -2.72 3.56 -19.38
CA ARG A 25 -3.47 4.59 -20.11
C ARG A 25 -3.31 6.00 -19.53
N GLN A 26 -2.81 6.12 -18.30
CA GLN A 26 -2.56 7.39 -17.63
C GLN A 26 -1.08 7.84 -17.76
N ASP A 27 -0.31 7.24 -18.68
CA ASP A 27 1.12 7.50 -18.90
C ASP A 27 2.00 7.29 -17.65
N LEU A 28 1.59 6.35 -16.79
CA LEU A 28 2.34 5.99 -15.59
C LEU A 28 3.16 4.72 -15.80
N ASP A 29 4.32 4.69 -15.16
CA ASP A 29 5.11 3.46 -15.05
C ASP A 29 4.48 2.52 -14.03
N VAL A 30 4.35 1.23 -14.41
CA VAL A 30 3.80 0.18 -13.56
C VAL A 30 4.87 -0.84 -13.24
N LEU A 31 5.12 -1.04 -11.96
CA LEU A 31 6.00 -2.06 -11.42
C LEU A 31 5.16 -3.10 -10.68
N VAL A 32 5.09 -4.29 -11.21
CA VAL A 32 4.50 -5.45 -10.52
C VAL A 32 5.60 -6.20 -9.79
N VAL A 33 5.41 -6.42 -8.50
CA VAL A 33 6.31 -7.25 -7.68
C VAL A 33 5.59 -8.55 -7.36
N ASP A 34 5.88 -9.59 -8.15
CA ASP A 34 5.30 -10.92 -8.01
C ASP A 34 5.97 -11.69 -6.87
N ASP A 35 5.23 -12.02 -5.84
CA ASP A 35 5.72 -12.65 -4.61
C ASP A 35 5.75 -14.18 -4.71
N GLY A 36 6.26 -14.71 -5.83
CA GLY A 36 6.39 -16.14 -6.04
C GLY A 36 5.06 -16.81 -6.40
N SER A 37 4.24 -16.18 -7.24
CA SER A 37 2.96 -16.75 -7.70
C SER A 37 3.14 -18.12 -8.36
N GLY A 38 2.22 -19.02 -8.06
CA GLY A 38 2.12 -20.32 -8.71
C GLY A 38 1.31 -20.32 -10.01
N ASP A 39 0.63 -19.23 -10.30
CA ASP A 39 -0.15 -19.01 -11.53
C ASP A 39 0.62 -18.12 -12.52
N ASN A 40 -0.05 -17.71 -13.61
CA ASN A 40 0.55 -16.91 -14.67
C ASN A 40 0.61 -15.40 -14.37
N THR A 41 0.46 -14.95 -13.11
CA THR A 41 0.42 -13.53 -12.72
C THR A 41 1.59 -12.74 -13.32
N ALA A 42 2.83 -13.18 -13.11
CA ALA A 42 4.02 -12.48 -13.58
C ALA A 42 4.06 -12.33 -15.11
N GLN A 43 3.73 -13.38 -15.84
CA GLN A 43 3.73 -13.36 -17.31
C GLN A 43 2.64 -12.42 -17.83
N ILE A 44 1.42 -12.53 -17.30
CA ILE A 44 0.29 -11.68 -17.68
C ILE A 44 0.59 -10.19 -17.40
N ALA A 45 1.20 -9.87 -16.26
CA ALA A 45 1.62 -8.51 -15.94
C ALA A 45 2.62 -7.97 -16.96
N LYS A 46 3.64 -8.77 -17.32
CA LYS A 46 4.66 -8.41 -18.30
C LYS A 46 4.05 -8.18 -19.68
N ASP A 47 3.18 -9.06 -20.15
CA ASP A 47 2.51 -8.96 -21.44
C ASP A 47 1.53 -7.78 -21.51
N SER A 48 1.07 -7.29 -20.34
CA SER A 48 0.25 -6.09 -20.21
C SER A 48 1.07 -4.78 -20.17
N GLY A 49 2.41 -4.85 -20.22
CA GLY A 49 3.30 -3.70 -20.29
C GLY A 49 3.86 -3.23 -18.93
N ALA A 50 3.73 -4.04 -17.87
CA ALA A 50 4.38 -3.75 -16.60
C ALA A 50 5.86 -4.15 -16.61
N ILE A 51 6.65 -3.44 -15.81
CA ILE A 51 7.95 -3.93 -15.35
C ILE A 51 7.65 -4.97 -14.26
N VAL A 52 8.29 -6.14 -14.33
CA VAL A 52 8.03 -7.21 -13.37
C VAL A 52 9.31 -7.57 -12.61
N LEU A 53 9.23 -7.50 -11.27
CA LEU A 53 10.19 -8.12 -10.37
C LEU A 53 9.54 -9.36 -9.75
N ARG A 54 10.25 -10.47 -9.69
CA ARG A 54 9.72 -11.72 -9.12
C ARG A 54 10.56 -12.16 -7.93
N ASN A 55 9.90 -12.67 -6.89
CA ASN A 55 10.51 -13.43 -5.81
C ASN A 55 10.43 -14.93 -6.16
N GLU A 56 11.43 -15.71 -5.76
CA GLU A 56 11.43 -17.16 -5.98
C GLU A 56 10.37 -17.86 -5.11
N ILE A 57 10.16 -17.35 -3.91
CA ILE A 57 9.18 -17.85 -2.93
C ILE A 57 8.39 -16.69 -2.34
N ASN A 58 7.22 -16.96 -1.75
CA ASN A 58 6.41 -15.96 -1.06
C ASN A 58 7.13 -15.42 0.18
N GLN A 59 7.56 -14.16 0.13
CA GLN A 59 8.21 -13.43 1.21
C GLN A 59 7.24 -12.53 1.98
N GLY A 60 6.09 -12.23 1.40
CA GLY A 60 5.01 -11.40 1.92
C GLY A 60 4.93 -10.02 1.31
N LYS A 61 3.74 -9.43 1.44
CA LYS A 61 3.39 -8.12 0.84
C LYS A 61 4.41 -7.03 1.19
N GLY A 62 4.83 -6.96 2.45
CA GLY A 62 5.80 -5.95 2.90
C GLY A 62 7.16 -6.10 2.23
N ALA A 63 7.68 -7.34 2.09
CA ALA A 63 8.94 -7.60 1.38
C ALA A 63 8.83 -7.17 -0.10
N SER A 64 7.71 -7.46 -0.75
CA SER A 64 7.44 -7.04 -2.12
C SER A 64 7.35 -5.52 -2.26
N LEU A 65 6.70 -4.83 -1.31
CA LEU A 65 6.69 -3.37 -1.27
C LEU A 65 8.09 -2.79 -1.13
N ILE A 66 8.90 -3.29 -0.19
CA ILE A 66 10.28 -2.83 0.02
C ILE A 66 11.13 -3.03 -1.24
N LYS A 67 11.00 -4.19 -1.91
CA LYS A 67 11.66 -4.45 -3.19
C LYS A 67 11.27 -3.43 -4.26
N GLY A 68 9.97 -3.11 -4.36
CA GLY A 68 9.44 -2.09 -5.25
C GLY A 68 9.95 -0.68 -4.91
N PHE A 69 10.01 -0.32 -3.63
CA PHE A 69 10.54 0.98 -3.17
C PHE A 69 12.02 1.14 -3.54
N ASN A 70 12.84 0.10 -3.31
CA ASN A 70 14.25 0.11 -3.68
C ASN A 70 14.43 0.28 -5.19
N TYR A 71 13.62 -0.39 -6.01
CA TYR A 71 13.61 -0.20 -7.45
C TYR A 71 13.28 1.26 -7.81
N ALA A 72 12.22 1.81 -7.26
CA ALA A 72 11.80 3.18 -7.55
C ALA A 72 12.87 4.21 -7.14
N LEU A 73 13.50 4.02 -5.98
CA LEU A 73 14.60 4.87 -5.51
C LEU A 73 15.82 4.83 -6.43
N SER A 74 16.12 3.67 -7.04
CA SER A 74 17.23 3.49 -7.99
C SER A 74 16.96 4.08 -9.39
N ARG A 75 15.71 4.44 -9.71
CA ARG A 75 15.23 4.91 -11.02
C ARG A 75 14.78 6.36 -11.05
N ASP A 76 15.07 7.08 -9.99
CA ASP A 76 14.83 8.52 -9.87
C ASP A 76 13.36 8.96 -10.01
N TYR A 77 12.42 8.14 -9.47
CA TYR A 77 11.05 8.57 -9.30
C TYR A 77 10.92 9.55 -8.12
N ASP A 78 10.05 10.54 -8.26
CA ASP A 78 9.76 11.53 -7.22
C ASP A 78 8.82 10.98 -6.15
N ALA A 79 7.96 10.04 -6.54
CA ALA A 79 7.01 9.36 -5.66
C ALA A 79 6.68 7.97 -6.17
N VAL A 80 6.14 7.15 -5.28
CA VAL A 80 5.49 5.89 -5.66
C VAL A 80 4.02 5.91 -5.26
N ILE A 81 3.21 5.18 -6.02
CA ILE A 81 1.85 4.82 -5.60
C ILE A 81 1.82 3.31 -5.39
N THR A 82 1.34 2.86 -4.23
CA THR A 82 1.07 1.44 -3.97
C THR A 82 -0.39 1.13 -4.22
N MET A 83 -0.70 0.02 -4.86
CA MET A 83 -2.06 -0.51 -5.06
C MET A 83 -2.06 -2.02 -4.87
N ASP A 84 -3.15 -2.57 -4.35
CA ASP A 84 -3.32 -4.03 -4.26
C ASP A 84 -3.61 -4.62 -5.64
N GLY A 85 -3.14 -5.85 -5.90
CA GLY A 85 -3.28 -6.53 -7.19
C GLY A 85 -4.64 -7.17 -7.45
N ASP A 86 -5.55 -7.13 -6.45
CA ASP A 86 -6.87 -7.77 -6.47
C ASP A 86 -7.94 -7.00 -7.25
N GLY A 87 -7.62 -5.80 -7.76
CA GLY A 87 -8.53 -4.96 -8.55
C GLY A 87 -9.60 -4.24 -7.72
N GLN A 88 -9.53 -4.24 -6.39
CA GLN A 88 -10.49 -3.52 -5.55
C GLN A 88 -10.26 -2.00 -5.55
N HIS A 89 -9.05 -1.55 -5.88
CA HIS A 89 -8.71 -0.13 -6.03
C HIS A 89 -8.92 0.32 -7.47
N LEU A 90 -9.54 1.49 -7.65
CA LEU A 90 -9.78 2.06 -8.97
C LEU A 90 -8.58 2.91 -9.42
N PRO A 91 -7.94 2.59 -10.56
CA PRO A 91 -6.87 3.43 -11.11
C PRO A 91 -7.31 4.87 -11.41
N GLU A 92 -8.59 5.10 -11.63
CA GLU A 92 -9.21 6.42 -11.82
C GLU A 92 -9.01 7.37 -10.63
N ASP A 93 -8.74 6.84 -9.43
CA ASP A 93 -8.45 7.64 -8.25
C ASP A 93 -6.98 8.13 -8.19
N ILE A 94 -6.06 7.57 -8.99
CA ILE A 94 -4.63 7.96 -9.02
C ILE A 94 -4.43 9.47 -9.23
N PRO A 95 -5.11 10.14 -10.16
CA PRO A 95 -4.93 11.57 -10.38
C PRO A 95 -5.24 12.43 -9.14
N TYR A 96 -6.11 11.99 -8.25
CA TYR A 96 -6.41 12.71 -7.00
C TYR A 96 -5.22 12.68 -6.04
N PHE A 97 -4.54 11.54 -5.93
CA PHE A 97 -3.30 11.43 -5.14
C PHE A 97 -2.20 12.32 -5.70
N ILE A 98 -1.96 12.25 -7.01
CA ILE A 98 -0.90 13.03 -7.68
C ILE A 98 -1.16 14.52 -7.53
N ARG A 99 -2.41 14.95 -7.71
CA ARG A 99 -2.81 16.35 -7.55
C ARG A 99 -2.62 16.82 -6.12
N LEU A 100 -3.13 16.10 -5.13
CA LEU A 100 -2.97 16.49 -3.73
C LEU A 100 -1.49 16.55 -3.34
N ALA A 101 -0.69 15.57 -3.76
CA ALA A 101 0.75 15.54 -3.48
C ALA A 101 1.53 16.68 -4.14
N ALA A 102 1.06 17.24 -5.26
CA ALA A 102 1.70 18.37 -5.94
C ALA A 102 1.48 19.71 -5.22
N TYR A 103 0.35 19.86 -4.51
CA TYR A 103 -0.02 21.14 -3.87
C TYR A 103 0.08 21.11 -2.34
N SER A 104 0.34 19.95 -1.75
CA SER A 104 0.43 19.79 -0.30
C SER A 104 1.87 19.53 0.15
N ASP A 105 2.17 19.94 1.38
CA ASP A 105 3.40 19.63 2.12
C ASP A 105 3.43 18.20 2.70
N GLY A 106 2.34 17.43 2.55
CA GLY A 106 2.28 16.03 2.91
C GLY A 106 3.32 15.19 2.17
N ALA A 107 3.86 14.16 2.84
CA ALA A 107 4.81 13.23 2.25
C ALA A 107 4.23 11.82 2.06
N ILE A 108 3.17 11.50 2.78
CA ILE A 108 2.46 10.21 2.71
C ILE A 108 0.96 10.51 2.52
N PHE A 109 0.36 9.95 1.49
CA PHE A 109 -1.06 10.10 1.19
C PHE A 109 -1.71 8.73 1.19
N ILE A 110 -2.83 8.57 1.91
CA ILE A 110 -3.51 7.29 2.05
C ILE A 110 -4.96 7.38 1.59
N GLY A 111 -5.40 6.37 0.86
CA GLY A 111 -6.80 6.25 0.45
C GLY A 111 -7.73 6.11 1.64
N ASN A 112 -8.85 6.80 1.61
CA ASN A 112 -9.87 6.77 2.66
C ASN A 112 -11.19 6.23 2.10
N ARG A 113 -11.50 4.97 2.43
CA ARG A 113 -12.72 4.25 2.05
C ARG A 113 -13.89 4.54 3.00
N MET A 114 -13.60 5.13 4.16
CA MET A 114 -14.58 5.31 5.24
C MET A 114 -15.67 6.34 4.93
N GLN A 115 -15.55 7.07 3.82
CA GLN A 115 -16.59 7.99 3.35
C GLN A 115 -17.70 7.30 2.55
N SER A 116 -17.46 6.09 2.00
CA SER A 116 -18.43 5.31 1.24
C SER A 116 -18.54 3.89 1.82
N THR A 117 -19.26 3.78 2.94
CA THR A 117 -19.31 2.53 3.73
C THR A 117 -20.42 1.56 3.31
N LYS A 118 -21.27 1.91 2.32
CA LYS A 118 -22.49 1.15 1.96
C LYS A 118 -22.25 -0.33 1.66
N ASN A 119 -21.05 -0.69 1.19
CA ASN A 119 -20.73 -2.07 0.78
C ASN A 119 -19.67 -2.74 1.67
N ILE A 120 -19.26 -2.12 2.78
CA ILE A 120 -18.27 -2.70 3.69
C ILE A 120 -18.97 -3.61 4.70
N PRO A 121 -18.60 -4.91 4.82
CA PRO A 121 -19.12 -5.77 5.88
C PRO A 121 -18.88 -5.14 7.26
N LEU A 122 -19.90 -5.16 8.13
CA LEU A 122 -19.87 -4.48 9.45
C LEU A 122 -18.63 -4.85 10.28
N VAL A 123 -18.27 -6.13 10.34
CA VAL A 123 -17.09 -6.61 11.07
C VAL A 123 -15.82 -5.96 10.52
N ARG A 124 -15.64 -5.92 9.19
CA ARG A 124 -14.49 -5.28 8.54
C ARG A 124 -14.46 -3.77 8.82
N PHE A 125 -15.62 -3.12 8.78
CA PHE A 125 -15.74 -1.69 9.10
C PHE A 125 -15.29 -1.40 10.54
N LEU A 126 -15.80 -2.15 11.53
CA LEU A 126 -15.45 -1.98 12.93
C LEU A 126 -13.96 -2.26 13.19
N THR A 127 -13.42 -3.33 12.59
CA THR A 127 -12.01 -3.67 12.69
C THR A 127 -11.14 -2.56 12.10
N ASN A 128 -11.44 -2.08 10.90
CA ASN A 128 -10.69 -1.00 10.27
C ASN A 128 -10.74 0.29 11.09
N LYS A 129 -11.91 0.62 11.66
CA LYS A 129 -12.08 1.80 12.51
C LYS A 129 -11.27 1.70 13.80
N PHE A 130 -11.30 0.54 14.45
CA PHE A 130 -10.50 0.27 15.64
C PHE A 130 -8.99 0.37 15.36
N MET A 131 -8.52 -0.28 14.28
CA MET A 131 -7.12 -0.25 13.85
C MET A 131 -6.67 1.17 13.50
N SER A 132 -7.53 1.92 12.82
CA SER A 132 -7.22 3.31 12.46
C SER A 132 -7.17 4.22 13.69
N TRP A 133 -8.04 4.01 14.68
CA TRP A 133 -7.96 4.71 15.95
C TRP A 133 -6.66 4.41 16.69
N LEU A 134 -6.27 3.15 16.79
CA LEU A 134 -5.06 2.70 17.47
C LEU A 134 -3.79 3.27 16.81
N ILE A 135 -3.67 3.11 15.48
CA ILE A 135 -2.50 3.61 14.73
C ILE A 135 -2.45 5.14 14.74
N SER A 136 -3.59 5.84 14.63
CA SER A 136 -3.65 7.30 14.73
C SER A 136 -3.15 7.81 16.08
N GLY A 137 -3.47 7.10 17.17
CA GLY A 137 -2.99 7.42 18.52
C GLY A 137 -1.47 7.29 18.63
N ILE A 138 -0.89 6.22 18.07
CA ILE A 138 0.56 5.96 18.08
C ILE A 138 1.29 6.96 17.16
N ALA A 139 0.74 7.21 15.98
CA ALA A 139 1.27 8.16 15.01
C ALA A 139 1.07 9.63 15.42
N LYS A 140 0.23 9.91 16.40
CA LYS A 140 -0.17 11.28 16.81
C LYS A 140 -0.70 12.12 15.64
N GLN A 141 -1.28 11.47 14.65
CA GLN A 141 -1.93 12.10 13.49
C GLN A 141 -3.26 11.39 13.21
N LYS A 142 -4.29 12.14 12.84
CA LYS A 142 -5.61 11.56 12.51
C LYS A 142 -5.57 10.91 11.12
N ILE A 143 -5.60 9.58 11.07
CA ILE A 143 -5.58 8.79 9.85
C ILE A 143 -6.89 7.98 9.77
N PRO A 144 -7.84 8.36 8.92
CA PRO A 144 -9.19 7.77 8.93
C PRO A 144 -9.21 6.29 8.52
N ASP A 145 -8.33 5.86 7.61
CA ASP A 145 -8.27 4.49 7.08
C ASP A 145 -6.83 4.01 6.95
N THR A 146 -6.28 3.47 8.04
CA THR A 146 -4.89 2.98 8.08
C THR A 146 -4.70 1.64 7.38
N GLN A 147 -5.79 0.96 7.04
CA GLN A 147 -5.79 -0.38 6.42
C GLN A 147 -5.90 -0.33 4.89
N CYS A 148 -5.90 0.87 4.30
CA CYS A 148 -5.91 1.03 2.85
C CYS A 148 -4.50 0.85 2.27
N GLY A 149 -4.35 -0.06 1.30
CA GLY A 149 -3.11 -0.29 0.56
C GLY A 149 -2.85 0.71 -0.57
N PHE A 150 -3.85 1.53 -0.92
CA PHE A 150 -3.73 2.56 -1.94
C PHE A 150 -3.12 3.82 -1.34
N ARG A 151 -1.83 4.05 -1.64
CA ARG A 151 -1.05 5.14 -1.03
C ARG A 151 -0.14 5.81 -2.05
N LEU A 152 0.09 7.09 -1.90
CA LEU A 152 1.20 7.78 -2.54
C LEU A 152 2.23 8.14 -1.47
N ILE A 153 3.50 7.83 -1.74
CA ILE A 153 4.61 8.09 -0.82
C ILE A 153 5.69 8.84 -1.61
N LYS A 154 6.02 10.05 -1.16
CA LYS A 154 7.07 10.86 -1.78
C LYS A 154 8.46 10.27 -1.51
N LYS A 155 9.39 10.49 -2.43
CA LYS A 155 10.78 9.99 -2.39
C LYS A 155 11.48 10.29 -1.08
N GLU A 156 11.25 11.47 -0.51
CA GLU A 156 11.86 11.87 0.76
C GLU A 156 11.44 10.97 1.93
N ALA A 157 10.16 10.58 1.99
CA ALA A 157 9.68 9.65 3.02
C ALA A 157 10.22 8.24 2.76
N LEU A 158 10.22 7.77 1.50
CA LEU A 158 10.80 6.46 1.14
C LEU A 158 12.27 6.32 1.53
N LYS A 159 13.06 7.40 1.39
CA LYS A 159 14.47 7.40 1.74
C LYS A 159 14.74 7.39 3.25
N LYS A 160 13.87 8.02 4.02
CA LYS A 160 14.11 8.26 5.46
C LYS A 160 13.39 7.29 6.37
N VAL A 161 12.24 6.73 5.97
CA VAL A 161 11.48 5.81 6.79
C VAL A 161 12.13 4.42 6.77
N PRO A 162 12.76 3.97 7.87
CA PRO A 162 13.34 2.65 7.92
C PRO A 162 12.25 1.60 8.03
N LEU A 163 12.30 0.55 7.20
CA LEU A 163 11.35 -0.56 7.23
C LEU A 163 12.06 -1.84 7.66
N ALA A 164 11.46 -2.55 8.62
CA ALA A 164 12.02 -3.77 9.21
C ALA A 164 11.05 -4.95 9.20
N THR A 165 9.79 -4.71 8.82
CA THR A 165 8.76 -5.76 8.69
C THR A 165 8.64 -6.21 7.24
N SER A 166 8.06 -7.40 7.00
CA SER A 166 8.00 -8.00 5.66
C SER A 166 6.59 -8.46 5.24
N LYS A 167 5.61 -8.35 6.12
CA LYS A 167 4.23 -8.80 5.87
C LYS A 167 3.27 -7.60 5.87
N TYR A 168 2.04 -7.78 6.35
CA TYR A 168 1.00 -6.72 6.33
C TYR A 168 1.30 -5.56 7.29
N GLU A 169 2.07 -5.80 8.35
CA GLU A 169 2.48 -4.76 9.32
C GLU A 169 3.34 -3.67 8.70
N THR A 170 4.02 -3.92 7.58
CA THR A 170 4.85 -2.92 6.88
C THR A 170 4.07 -1.67 6.52
N GLU A 171 2.81 -1.81 6.15
CA GLU A 171 1.96 -0.67 5.82
C GLU A 171 1.67 0.22 7.03
N SER A 172 1.52 -0.38 8.21
CA SER A 172 1.38 0.36 9.48
C SER A 172 2.70 0.94 9.95
N GLU A 173 3.81 0.23 9.71
CA GLU A 173 5.17 0.69 10.01
C GLU A 173 5.50 1.99 9.27
N ILE A 174 5.14 2.09 7.98
CA ILE A 174 5.32 3.32 7.19
C ILE A 174 4.60 4.51 7.84
N LEU A 175 3.36 4.32 8.29
CA LEU A 175 2.58 5.39 8.90
C LEU A 175 3.15 5.82 10.25
N ILE A 176 3.45 4.86 11.13
CA ILE A 176 3.95 5.14 12.48
C ILE A 176 5.33 5.79 12.42
N ARG A 177 6.26 5.20 11.67
CA ARG A 177 7.64 5.70 11.58
C ARG A 177 7.73 6.99 10.76
N GLY A 178 6.95 7.08 9.68
CA GLY A 178 6.86 8.31 8.91
C GLY A 178 6.37 9.49 9.75
N SER A 179 5.33 9.28 10.54
CA SER A 179 4.82 10.31 11.45
C SER A 179 5.83 10.72 12.52
N ARG A 180 6.57 9.75 13.10
CA ARG A 180 7.63 10.05 14.10
C ARG A 180 8.80 10.85 13.52
N LEU A 181 9.07 10.69 12.24
CA LEU A 181 10.06 11.49 11.51
C LEU A 181 9.53 12.87 11.09
N GLY A 182 8.30 13.23 11.51
CA GLY A 182 7.68 14.51 11.22
C GLY A 182 7.01 14.60 9.85
N PHE A 183 6.89 13.50 9.11
CA PHE A 183 6.16 13.51 7.85
C PHE A 183 4.66 13.64 8.08
N LYS A 184 4.05 14.59 7.37
CA LYS A 184 2.59 14.77 7.37
C LYS A 184 1.93 13.69 6.54
N ILE A 185 0.88 13.09 7.11
CA ILE A 185 0.05 12.06 6.48
C ILE A 185 -1.29 12.68 6.13
N GLU A 186 -1.70 12.56 4.86
CA GLU A 186 -2.96 13.09 4.37
C GLU A 186 -3.85 12.01 3.78
N SER A 187 -5.16 12.23 3.82
CA SER A 187 -6.14 11.26 3.33
C SER A 187 -6.76 11.72 2.02
N VAL A 188 -6.87 10.80 1.07
CA VAL A 188 -7.53 10.99 -0.22
C VAL A 188 -8.82 10.17 -0.23
N PRO A 189 -9.99 10.78 -0.38
CA PRO A 189 -11.24 10.02 -0.56
C PRO A 189 -11.15 9.13 -1.80
N ILE A 190 -11.44 7.84 -1.65
CA ILE A 190 -11.44 6.86 -2.75
C ILE A 190 -12.70 6.01 -2.73
N LYS A 191 -13.01 5.47 -3.90
CA LYS A 191 -14.01 4.42 -4.05
C LYS A 191 -13.35 3.05 -3.96
N THR A 192 -14.10 2.04 -3.54
CA THR A 192 -13.63 0.65 -3.49
C THR A 192 -14.71 -0.27 -4.00
N ILE A 193 -14.32 -1.21 -4.85
CA ILE A 193 -15.20 -2.26 -5.34
C ILE A 193 -14.95 -3.51 -4.50
N TYR A 194 -15.96 -3.99 -3.80
CA TYR A 194 -15.90 -5.25 -3.07
C TYR A 194 -16.41 -6.37 -3.98
N MET A 195 -15.50 -7.20 -4.49
CA MET A 195 -15.81 -8.31 -5.40
C MET A 195 -15.99 -9.66 -4.68
N GLY A 196 -16.08 -9.69 -3.36
CA GLY A 196 -16.29 -10.92 -2.58
C GLY A 196 -15.08 -11.85 -2.51
N GLU A 197 -13.87 -11.37 -2.79
CA GLU A 197 -12.66 -12.17 -2.76
C GLU A 197 -12.31 -12.65 -1.34
N LYS A 198 -11.74 -13.87 -1.28
CA LYS A 198 -11.27 -14.44 -0.02
C LYS A 198 -9.99 -13.73 0.42
N SER A 199 -10.02 -13.18 1.63
CA SER A 199 -8.83 -12.58 2.24
C SER A 199 -7.72 -13.64 2.39
N GLN A 200 -6.51 -13.31 1.97
CA GLN A 200 -5.32 -14.15 2.19
C GLN A 200 -4.72 -13.97 3.61
N ILE A 201 -5.32 -13.10 4.42
CA ILE A 201 -4.89 -12.84 5.79
C ILE A 201 -5.31 -14.02 6.68
N ASN A 202 -4.35 -14.57 7.42
CA ASN A 202 -4.65 -15.50 8.51
C ASN A 202 -4.99 -14.69 9.78
N PRO A 203 -6.27 -14.69 10.23
CA PRO A 203 -6.71 -13.77 11.29
C PRO A 203 -5.90 -13.92 12.58
N PHE A 204 -5.52 -15.15 12.96
CA PHE A 204 -4.80 -15.42 14.20
C PHE A 204 -3.33 -15.02 14.12
N ILE A 205 -2.62 -15.53 13.11
CA ILE A 205 -1.17 -15.33 12.97
C ILE A 205 -0.85 -13.87 12.70
N ASP A 206 -1.60 -13.25 11.79
CA ASP A 206 -1.35 -11.86 11.40
C ASP A 206 -1.75 -10.88 12.50
N THR A 207 -2.80 -11.19 13.29
CA THR A 207 -3.15 -10.39 14.48
C THR A 207 -2.05 -10.47 15.54
N LEU A 208 -1.54 -11.67 15.86
CA LEU A 208 -0.47 -11.83 16.85
C LEU A 208 0.81 -11.09 16.39
N ARG A 209 1.17 -11.23 15.11
CA ARG A 209 2.31 -10.55 14.49
C ARG A 209 2.16 -9.04 14.56
N PHE A 210 0.96 -8.55 14.28
CA PHE A 210 0.65 -7.13 14.33
C PHE A 210 0.77 -6.57 15.76
N PHE A 211 0.20 -7.23 16.77
CA PHE A 211 0.35 -6.80 18.17
C PHE A 211 1.81 -6.82 18.65
N ARG A 212 2.56 -7.86 18.28
CA ARG A 212 4.00 -7.92 18.57
C ARG A 212 4.76 -6.76 17.93
N PHE A 213 4.40 -6.41 16.69
CA PHE A 213 4.94 -5.22 16.01
C PHE A 213 4.60 -3.94 16.79
N LEU A 214 3.33 -3.74 17.17
CA LEU A 214 2.91 -2.55 17.93
C LEU A 214 3.63 -2.41 19.28
N ILE A 215 3.75 -3.51 20.02
CA ILE A 215 4.49 -3.52 21.29
C ILE A 215 5.94 -3.07 21.03
N ARG A 216 6.60 -3.66 20.03
CA ARG A 216 7.96 -3.25 19.65
C ARG A 216 8.04 -1.76 19.34
N GLU A 217 7.11 -1.22 18.53
CA GLU A 217 7.09 0.20 18.18
C GLU A 217 6.84 1.10 19.39
N LEU A 218 6.02 0.68 20.36
CA LEU A 218 5.80 1.44 21.61
C LEU A 218 7.05 1.45 22.51
N TRP A 219 7.83 0.37 22.51
CA TRP A 219 9.05 0.28 23.33
C TRP A 219 10.25 0.95 22.66
N THR A 220 10.27 1.07 21.34
CA THR A 220 11.36 1.71 20.58
C THR A 220 11.23 3.24 20.55
N THR A 221 10.47 3.83 21.46
CA THR A 221 10.22 5.29 21.56
C THR A 221 11.46 6.06 22.07
N LYS A 222 12.65 5.72 21.57
CA LYS A 222 13.89 6.49 21.78
C LYS A 222 14.50 6.78 20.41
N TYR A 223 14.02 7.84 19.78
CA TYR A 223 14.75 8.58 18.76
C TYR A 223 14.61 10.07 19.04
#